data_c61a6983da08eda8ca78bea33e81c255
#
_entry.id   c61a6983da08eda8ca78bea33e81c255
#
_cell.length_a   1.000
_cell.length_b   1.000
_cell.length_c   1.000
_cell.angle_alpha   90.00
_cell.angle_beta   90.00
_cell.angle_gamma   90.00
#
_symmetry.space_group_name_H-M   'P 1'
#
loop_
_entity.id
_entity.type
_entity.pdbx_description
1 polymer ?
#
loop_
_entity_poly.entity_id
_entity_poly.type
_entity_poly.pdbx_seq_one_letter_code
_entity_poly.pdbx_strand_id
1 'polypeptide(L)'
;MRALGRILFFALVASANALTSARALARAPPAATAAQAIKPARSLNVVMNSDSPAVLRVYDEKTRSRVVLVGTMHYNPHSIAVARDVIAEEAAKGDLRAVAVESCASRWNSTLELAPQGSLLRSLCDNEMQEAAESGEAAGATLVLADQPIEETGRRITQLFALTLVELFTPWAGGWNRIGSDLQQAFGQALSWGEEGEIGLPFKALVDPRLALGAPLSFARYPISVSVRSPLFGLLLLAVFSAPWVLAAFDYIDYVEMGGEYVAGRPEASLGELIGSIAFSILETVVLGRVLLVGLLEERNYVLARNIRKALFDGKPGGSLVAVMGMAHCTGVGKLLKESRIV
;
A
#
# COMPACT_ATOMS: atom_id res chain seq x y z
N MET A 1 -10.91 -12.97 27.48
CA MET A 1 -10.34 -13.94 26.52
C MET A 1 -10.25 -13.43 25.07
N ARG A 2 -11.24 -12.66 24.55
CA ARG A 2 -11.24 -12.10 23.16
C ARG A 2 -10.09 -11.10 22.88
N ALA A 3 -9.67 -10.32 23.87
CA ALA A 3 -8.58 -9.35 23.76
C ALA A 3 -7.19 -10.01 23.62
N LEU A 4 -6.94 -11.08 24.38
CA LEU A 4 -5.66 -11.81 24.33
C LEU A 4 -5.43 -12.49 22.98
N GLY A 5 -6.50 -12.98 22.33
CA GLY A 5 -6.43 -13.56 20.98
C GLY A 5 -6.03 -12.56 19.90
N ARG A 6 -6.46 -11.29 20.02
CA ARG A 6 -6.11 -10.23 19.07
C ARG A 6 -4.66 -9.76 19.23
N ILE A 7 -4.16 -9.66 20.46
CA ILE A 7 -2.76 -9.30 20.74
C ILE A 7 -1.80 -10.40 20.27
N LEU A 8 -2.14 -11.68 20.54
CA LEU A 8 -1.40 -12.83 20.00
C LEU A 8 -1.40 -12.86 18.47
N PHE A 9 -2.48 -12.43 17.83
CA PHE A 9 -2.61 -12.34 16.40
C PHE A 9 -1.59 -11.36 15.78
N PHE A 10 -1.45 -10.13 16.31
CA PHE A 10 -0.47 -9.16 15.81
C PHE A 10 0.97 -9.61 16.07
N ALA A 11 1.24 -10.25 17.20
CA ALA A 11 2.55 -10.81 17.50
C ALA A 11 2.90 -11.98 16.55
N LEU A 12 1.92 -12.81 16.15
CA LEU A 12 2.11 -13.89 15.18
C LEU A 12 2.34 -13.35 13.76
N VAL A 13 1.66 -12.29 13.35
CA VAL A 13 1.87 -11.64 12.05
C VAL A 13 3.28 -11.06 11.94
N ALA A 14 3.76 -10.40 12.98
CA ALA A 14 5.12 -9.86 13.02
C ALA A 14 6.18 -11.00 12.99
N SER A 15 5.93 -12.11 13.68
CA SER A 15 6.81 -13.28 13.72
C SER A 15 6.81 -14.08 12.40
N ALA A 16 5.66 -14.17 11.71
CA ALA A 16 5.55 -14.87 10.43
C ALA A 16 6.33 -14.16 9.32
N ASN A 17 6.33 -12.81 9.31
CA ASN A 17 7.12 -12.02 8.37
C ASN A 17 8.63 -12.19 8.60
N ALA A 18 9.08 -12.33 9.85
CA ALA A 18 10.48 -12.57 10.17
C ALA A 18 10.96 -13.97 9.71
N LEU A 19 10.10 -14.99 9.81
CA LEU A 19 10.41 -16.37 9.41
C LEU A 19 10.42 -16.59 7.89
N THR A 20 9.58 -15.87 7.13
CA THR A 20 9.57 -15.94 5.66
C THR A 20 10.80 -15.27 5.06
N SER A 21 11.30 -14.17 5.64
CA SER A 21 12.53 -13.49 5.23
C SER A 21 13.78 -14.36 5.40
N ALA A 22 13.87 -15.17 6.45
CA ALA A 22 14.99 -16.05 6.69
C ALA A 22 15.11 -17.22 5.67
N ARG A 23 14.01 -17.65 5.06
CA ARG A 23 14.00 -18.68 4.02
C ARG A 23 14.33 -18.17 2.62
N ALA A 24 14.07 -16.90 2.31
CA ALA A 24 14.37 -16.29 1.02
C ALA A 24 15.87 -16.07 0.80
N LEU A 25 16.65 -15.88 1.87
CA LEU A 25 18.11 -15.69 1.80
C LEU A 25 18.91 -16.94 1.43
N ALA A 26 18.30 -18.13 1.44
CA ALA A 26 19.01 -19.40 1.23
C ALA A 26 19.01 -19.92 -0.23
N ARG A 27 18.39 -19.22 -1.20
CA ARG A 27 18.31 -19.68 -2.60
C ARG A 27 18.35 -18.51 -3.58
N ALA A 28 19.56 -18.12 -3.99
CA ALA A 28 19.76 -17.32 -5.18
C ALA A 28 20.34 -18.22 -6.30
N PRO A 29 19.64 -18.48 -7.39
CA PRO A 29 20.23 -19.03 -8.61
C PRO A 29 20.86 -17.91 -9.45
N PRO A 30 21.85 -18.25 -10.32
CA PRO A 30 22.56 -17.26 -11.13
C PRO A 30 21.68 -16.69 -12.24
N ALA A 31 21.92 -15.41 -12.55
CA ALA A 31 21.24 -14.66 -13.60
C ALA A 31 21.44 -15.33 -14.97
N ALA A 32 20.35 -15.76 -15.58
CA ALA A 32 20.31 -16.19 -16.97
C ALA A 32 19.74 -15.07 -17.83
N THR A 33 20.60 -14.52 -18.70
CA THR A 33 20.25 -13.56 -19.74
C THR A 33 19.53 -14.30 -20.86
N ALA A 34 18.25 -14.10 -21.03
CA ALA A 34 17.50 -14.52 -22.19
C ALA A 34 16.76 -13.30 -22.77
N ALA A 35 17.34 -12.74 -23.83
CA ALA A 35 16.67 -11.77 -24.68
C ALA A 35 15.60 -12.52 -25.52
N GLN A 36 14.33 -12.38 -25.15
CA GLN A 36 13.23 -12.81 -26.00
C GLN A 36 12.73 -11.63 -26.83
N ALA A 37 12.66 -11.85 -28.16
CA ALA A 37 12.17 -10.87 -29.12
C ALA A 37 10.69 -10.54 -28.86
N ILE A 38 10.42 -9.28 -28.58
CA ILE A 38 9.08 -8.73 -28.33
C ILE A 38 8.37 -8.52 -29.67
N LYS A 39 7.18 -9.12 -29.81
CA LYS A 39 6.26 -8.84 -30.92
C LYS A 39 5.77 -7.37 -30.83
N PRO A 40 5.66 -6.66 -31.97
CA PRO A 40 5.22 -5.27 -31.97
C PRO A 40 3.79 -5.15 -31.41
N ALA A 41 3.62 -4.21 -30.51
CA ALA A 41 2.37 -3.91 -29.84
C ALA A 41 1.26 -3.56 -30.85
N ARG A 42 0.08 -4.14 -30.65
CA ARG A 42 -1.16 -3.77 -31.32
C ARG A 42 -1.41 -2.28 -31.13
N SER A 43 -1.62 -1.54 -32.21
CA SER A 43 -2.10 -0.16 -32.16
C SER A 43 -3.49 -0.13 -31.53
N LEU A 44 -3.55 0.09 -30.23
CA LEU A 44 -4.78 0.41 -29.52
C LEU A 44 -5.07 1.89 -29.70
N ASN A 45 -6.31 2.23 -30.09
CA ASN A 45 -6.81 3.59 -29.99
C ASN A 45 -6.75 4.01 -28.52
N VAL A 46 -5.70 4.74 -28.15
CA VAL A 46 -5.47 5.24 -26.80
C VAL A 46 -6.49 6.34 -26.54
N VAL A 47 -7.55 6.02 -25.80
CA VAL A 47 -8.38 7.06 -25.17
C VAL A 47 -7.53 7.65 -24.08
N MET A 48 -7.03 8.86 -24.27
CA MET A 48 -6.15 9.55 -23.32
C MET A 48 -6.85 9.72 -21.96
N ASN A 49 -6.44 8.94 -20.96
CA ASN A 49 -6.90 9.06 -19.57
C ASN A 49 -6.02 10.00 -18.73
N SER A 50 -5.28 10.89 -19.39
CA SER A 50 -4.38 11.86 -18.73
C SER A 50 -5.08 12.82 -17.78
N ASP A 51 -6.40 13.01 -17.94
CA ASP A 51 -7.24 13.85 -17.07
C ASP A 51 -7.82 13.09 -15.87
N SER A 52 -7.33 11.88 -15.60
CA SER A 52 -7.77 11.13 -14.44
C SER A 52 -7.49 11.93 -13.15
N PRO A 53 -8.48 12.05 -12.25
CA PRO A 53 -8.30 12.73 -10.98
C PRO A 53 -7.26 12.04 -10.06
N ALA A 54 -6.87 10.81 -10.38
CA ALA A 54 -5.85 10.05 -9.66
C ALA A 54 -4.41 10.39 -10.11
N VAL A 55 -4.22 11.34 -11.03
CA VAL A 55 -2.90 11.75 -11.53
C VAL A 55 -2.51 13.10 -10.97
N LEU A 56 -1.38 13.17 -10.28
CA LEU A 56 -0.83 14.38 -9.71
C LEU A 56 0.50 14.72 -10.41
N ARG A 57 0.59 15.92 -11.00
CA ARG A 57 1.80 16.39 -11.66
C ARG A 57 2.54 17.38 -10.77
N VAL A 58 3.80 17.09 -10.48
CA VAL A 58 4.69 17.88 -9.63
C VAL A 58 5.94 18.25 -10.41
N TYR A 59 6.42 19.47 -10.23
CA TYR A 59 7.73 19.87 -10.72
C TYR A 59 8.73 19.87 -9.56
N ASP A 60 9.77 19.05 -9.66
CA ASP A 60 10.86 19.01 -8.69
C ASP A 60 11.93 20.04 -9.09
N GLU A 61 12.01 21.13 -8.35
CA GLU A 61 12.93 22.24 -8.64
C GLU A 61 14.40 21.84 -8.51
N LYS A 62 14.72 20.88 -7.61
CA LYS A 62 16.10 20.43 -7.40
C LYS A 62 16.68 19.72 -8.62
N THR A 63 15.91 18.84 -9.22
CA THR A 63 16.31 18.07 -10.40
C THR A 63 15.88 18.72 -11.71
N ARG A 64 15.09 19.79 -11.65
CA ARG A 64 14.46 20.45 -12.80
C ARG A 64 13.68 19.49 -13.68
N SER A 65 12.99 18.55 -13.06
CA SER A 65 12.30 17.45 -13.73
C SER A 65 10.81 17.43 -13.39
N ARG A 66 10.01 16.94 -14.33
CA ARG A 66 8.59 16.68 -14.08
C ARG A 66 8.42 15.31 -13.46
N VAL A 67 7.64 15.24 -12.39
CA VAL A 67 7.25 13.98 -11.76
C VAL A 67 5.74 13.83 -11.88
N VAL A 68 5.30 12.75 -12.49
CA VAL A 68 3.89 12.41 -12.64
C VAL A 68 3.59 11.26 -11.71
N LEU A 69 2.85 11.53 -10.63
CA LEU A 69 2.43 10.54 -9.64
C LEU A 69 1.08 9.99 -10.06
N VAL A 70 1.00 8.68 -10.26
CA VAL A 70 -0.22 7.95 -10.59
C VAL A 70 -0.68 7.19 -9.36
N GLY A 71 -1.77 7.68 -8.77
CA GLY A 71 -2.40 7.06 -7.59
C GLY A 71 -3.26 5.87 -8.00
N THR A 72 -2.99 4.72 -7.43
CA THR A 72 -3.66 3.48 -7.80
C THR A 72 -4.43 2.87 -6.62
N MET A 73 -5.52 2.20 -6.93
CA MET A 73 -6.09 1.15 -6.09
C MET A 73 -5.49 -0.18 -6.60
N HIS A 74 -4.77 -0.87 -5.75
CA HIS A 74 -4.06 -2.08 -6.15
C HIS A 74 -4.97 -3.11 -6.83
N TYR A 75 -4.47 -3.72 -7.91
CA TYR A 75 -5.19 -4.72 -8.74
C TYR A 75 -6.46 -4.21 -9.42
N ASN A 76 -6.73 -2.91 -9.41
CA ASN A 76 -7.90 -2.32 -10.03
C ASN A 76 -7.67 -2.16 -11.54
N PRO A 77 -8.56 -2.69 -12.41
CA PRO A 77 -8.39 -2.61 -13.86
C PRO A 77 -8.31 -1.17 -14.39
N HIS A 78 -9.06 -0.24 -13.77
CA HIS A 78 -8.99 1.16 -14.14
C HIS A 78 -7.64 1.79 -13.77
N SER A 79 -7.12 1.50 -12.58
CA SER A 79 -5.78 1.96 -12.17
C SER A 79 -4.67 1.43 -13.08
N ILE A 80 -4.77 0.16 -13.51
CA ILE A 80 -3.83 -0.45 -14.46
C ILE A 80 -3.87 0.28 -15.80
N ALA A 81 -5.07 0.56 -16.33
CA ALA A 81 -5.23 1.31 -17.57
C ALA A 81 -4.68 2.74 -17.47
N VAL A 82 -4.98 3.46 -16.38
CA VAL A 82 -4.48 4.83 -16.15
C VAL A 82 -2.95 4.84 -16.08
N ALA A 83 -2.33 3.89 -15.38
CA ALA A 83 -0.86 3.81 -15.29
C ALA A 83 -0.23 3.62 -16.68
N ARG A 84 -0.74 2.70 -17.49
CA ARG A 84 -0.30 2.48 -18.86
C ARG A 84 -0.46 3.72 -19.74
N ASP A 85 -1.65 4.33 -19.72
CA ASP A 85 -1.99 5.45 -20.59
C ASP A 85 -1.14 6.69 -20.25
N VAL A 86 -0.90 6.96 -18.97
CA VAL A 86 -0.02 8.08 -18.52
C VAL A 86 1.43 7.84 -18.92
N ILE A 87 1.93 6.60 -18.81
CA ILE A 87 3.29 6.28 -19.25
C ILE A 87 3.42 6.46 -20.78
N ALA A 88 2.43 6.02 -21.55
CA ALA A 88 2.42 6.19 -23.00
C ALA A 88 2.36 7.69 -23.39
N GLU A 89 1.56 8.51 -22.69
CA GLU A 89 1.50 9.96 -22.89
C GLU A 89 2.85 10.64 -22.62
N GLU A 90 3.49 10.33 -21.48
CA GLU A 90 4.78 10.93 -21.14
C GLU A 90 5.90 10.44 -22.08
N ALA A 91 5.85 9.18 -22.51
CA ALA A 91 6.77 8.64 -23.51
C ALA A 91 6.63 9.34 -24.87
N ALA A 92 5.41 9.65 -25.31
CA ALA A 92 5.15 10.37 -26.56
C ALA A 92 5.72 11.81 -26.57
N LYS A 93 5.96 12.40 -25.40
CA LYS A 93 6.65 13.70 -25.26
C LYS A 93 8.15 13.62 -25.53
N GLY A 94 8.71 12.40 -25.55
CA GLY A 94 10.11 12.12 -25.91
C GLY A 94 11.13 12.40 -24.82
N ASP A 95 10.70 12.71 -23.59
CA ASP A 95 11.57 13.01 -22.47
C ASP A 95 11.34 12.15 -21.22
N LEU A 96 10.56 11.06 -21.34
CA LEU A 96 10.39 10.08 -20.27
C LEU A 96 11.70 9.32 -20.02
N ARG A 97 12.21 9.39 -18.79
CA ARG A 97 13.49 8.78 -18.40
C ARG A 97 13.34 7.56 -17.55
N ALA A 98 12.41 7.60 -16.62
CA ALA A 98 12.25 6.53 -15.67
C ALA A 98 10.76 6.32 -15.33
N VAL A 99 10.45 5.07 -15.00
CA VAL A 99 9.19 4.67 -14.38
C VAL A 99 9.52 4.12 -13.00
N ALA A 100 8.98 4.75 -11.96
CA ALA A 100 9.14 4.31 -10.58
C ALA A 100 7.88 3.54 -10.14
N VAL A 101 8.10 2.45 -9.41
CA VAL A 101 7.00 1.64 -8.85
C VAL A 101 7.16 1.48 -7.33
N GLU A 102 6.05 1.40 -6.62
CA GLU A 102 5.99 1.17 -5.18
C GLU A 102 6.31 -0.30 -4.85
N SER A 103 7.54 -0.68 -5.13
CA SER A 103 8.07 -2.01 -4.83
C SER A 103 9.52 -1.93 -4.41
N CYS A 104 10.00 -2.94 -3.69
CA CYS A 104 11.41 -3.14 -3.38
C CYS A 104 11.93 -4.39 -4.11
N ALA A 105 13.24 -4.57 -4.15
CA ALA A 105 13.87 -5.63 -4.92
C ALA A 105 13.37 -7.04 -4.53
N SER A 106 13.22 -7.32 -3.23
CA SER A 106 12.73 -8.62 -2.77
C SER A 106 11.29 -8.89 -3.19
N ARG A 107 10.40 -7.91 -3.03
CA ARG A 107 8.99 -8.02 -3.48
C ARG A 107 8.89 -8.10 -5.00
N TRP A 108 9.70 -7.33 -5.71
CA TRP A 108 9.71 -7.32 -7.16
C TRP A 108 10.13 -8.67 -7.73
N ASN A 109 11.25 -9.21 -7.26
CA ASN A 109 11.74 -10.53 -7.70
C ASN A 109 10.72 -11.63 -7.42
N SER A 110 10.14 -11.66 -6.22
CA SER A 110 9.06 -12.60 -5.88
C SER A 110 7.83 -12.43 -6.79
N THR A 111 7.50 -11.21 -7.19
CA THR A 111 6.39 -10.95 -8.11
C THR A 111 6.67 -11.51 -9.49
N LEU A 112 7.87 -11.32 -10.02
CA LEU A 112 8.27 -11.84 -11.34
C LEU A 112 8.37 -13.37 -11.36
N GLU A 113 8.85 -13.97 -10.27
CA GLU A 113 8.92 -15.44 -10.14
C GLU A 113 7.53 -16.09 -10.09
N LEU A 114 6.60 -15.50 -9.35
CA LEU A 114 5.26 -16.08 -9.16
C LEU A 114 4.30 -15.77 -10.30
N ALA A 115 4.39 -14.58 -10.87
CA ALA A 115 3.50 -14.12 -11.93
C ALA A 115 4.30 -13.54 -13.10
N PRO A 116 5.10 -14.37 -13.81
CA PRO A 116 5.84 -13.93 -14.98
C PRO A 116 4.90 -13.51 -16.11
N GLN A 117 5.39 -12.64 -16.98
CA GLN A 117 4.64 -12.16 -18.13
C GLN A 117 4.10 -13.33 -18.96
N GLY A 118 2.81 -13.28 -19.34
CA GLY A 118 2.13 -14.31 -20.10
C GLY A 118 1.64 -15.52 -19.28
N SER A 119 1.91 -15.59 -17.97
CA SER A 119 1.39 -16.64 -17.11
C SER A 119 -0.11 -16.45 -16.80
N LEU A 120 -0.80 -17.55 -16.48
CA LEU A 120 -2.19 -17.50 -16.04
C LEU A 120 -2.35 -16.67 -14.77
N LEU A 121 -1.42 -16.81 -13.81
CA LEU A 121 -1.46 -16.05 -12.56
C LEU A 121 -1.29 -14.55 -12.82
N ARG A 122 -0.42 -14.15 -13.78
CA ARG A 122 -0.28 -12.75 -14.22
C ARG A 122 -1.61 -12.20 -14.76
N SER A 123 -2.34 -12.99 -15.55
CA SER A 123 -3.63 -12.58 -16.10
C SER A 123 -4.72 -12.48 -15.04
N LEU A 124 -4.73 -13.38 -14.06
CA LEU A 124 -5.71 -13.38 -12.97
C LEU A 124 -5.43 -12.27 -11.92
N CYS A 125 -4.16 -12.10 -11.55
CA CYS A 125 -3.70 -11.13 -10.56
C CYS A 125 -2.93 -9.98 -11.23
N ASP A 126 -3.46 -9.49 -12.37
CA ASP A 126 -2.91 -8.33 -13.05
C ASP A 126 -2.81 -7.12 -12.12
N ASN A 127 -1.68 -6.42 -12.17
CA ASN A 127 -1.43 -5.30 -11.27
C ASN A 127 -0.72 -4.15 -11.98
N GLU A 128 -0.95 -2.96 -11.48
CA GLU A 128 -0.46 -1.69 -12.01
C GLU A 128 1.06 -1.55 -11.97
N MET A 129 1.74 -2.19 -11.01
CA MET A 129 3.21 -2.08 -10.89
C MET A 129 3.92 -2.84 -12.00
N GLN A 130 3.44 -4.06 -12.34
CA GLN A 130 3.99 -4.84 -13.45
C GLN A 130 3.64 -4.19 -14.79
N GLU A 131 2.39 -3.70 -14.96
CA GLU A 131 1.98 -2.99 -16.16
C GLU A 131 2.82 -1.72 -16.37
N ALA A 132 3.08 -0.96 -15.29
CA ALA A 132 3.92 0.23 -15.35
C ALA A 132 5.36 -0.08 -15.75
N ALA A 133 5.93 -1.17 -15.20
CA ALA A 133 7.28 -1.61 -15.55
C ALA A 133 7.37 -2.04 -17.01
N GLU A 134 6.43 -2.86 -17.48
CA GLU A 134 6.36 -3.35 -18.86
C GLU A 134 6.14 -2.20 -19.86
N SER A 135 5.26 -1.24 -19.54
CA SER A 135 5.03 -0.04 -20.36
C SER A 135 6.25 0.88 -20.38
N GLY A 136 6.93 1.03 -19.24
CA GLY A 136 8.15 1.83 -19.14
C GLY A 136 9.30 1.22 -19.95
N GLU A 137 9.50 -0.10 -19.85
CA GLU A 137 10.51 -0.82 -20.64
C GLU A 137 10.24 -0.69 -22.14
N ALA A 138 8.99 -0.86 -22.55
CA ALA A 138 8.59 -0.68 -23.97
C ALA A 138 8.85 0.76 -24.47
N ALA A 139 8.80 1.76 -23.59
CA ALA A 139 9.13 3.14 -23.87
C ALA A 139 10.64 3.46 -23.77
N GLY A 140 11.47 2.51 -23.39
CA GLY A 140 12.91 2.71 -23.19
C GLY A 140 13.26 3.44 -21.88
N ALA A 141 12.33 3.53 -20.93
CA ALA A 141 12.53 4.17 -19.64
C ALA A 141 13.19 3.22 -18.63
N THR A 142 13.96 3.76 -17.70
CA THR A 142 14.60 2.98 -16.63
C THR A 142 13.58 2.65 -15.55
N LEU A 143 13.49 1.36 -15.15
CA LEU A 143 12.67 0.96 -14.01
C LEU A 143 13.36 1.32 -12.68
N VAL A 144 12.61 1.97 -11.79
CA VAL A 144 13.05 2.34 -10.44
C VAL A 144 12.15 1.67 -9.40
N LEU A 145 12.75 0.86 -8.53
CA LEU A 145 12.05 0.28 -7.38
C LEU A 145 12.15 1.29 -6.23
N ALA A 146 11.08 2.05 -6.02
CA ALA A 146 11.14 3.25 -5.19
C ALA A 146 10.85 2.99 -3.71
N ASP A 147 10.34 1.82 -3.34
CA ASP A 147 9.97 1.52 -1.95
C ASP A 147 11.14 0.94 -1.14
N GLN A 148 10.99 0.99 0.18
CA GLN A 148 11.95 0.42 1.12
C GLN A 148 11.88 -1.11 1.18
N PRO A 149 12.97 -1.79 1.59
CA PRO A 149 12.96 -3.23 1.83
C PRO A 149 11.86 -3.63 2.81
N ILE A 150 11.18 -4.75 2.54
CA ILE A 150 10.05 -5.22 3.36
C ILE A 150 10.47 -5.54 4.80
N GLU A 151 11.72 -5.98 4.98
CA GLU A 151 12.33 -6.28 6.27
C GLU A 151 12.44 -5.01 7.14
N GLU A 152 12.79 -3.89 6.50
CA GLU A 152 12.87 -2.59 7.18
C GLU A 152 11.48 -2.12 7.62
N THR A 153 10.48 -2.27 6.74
CA THR A 153 9.09 -1.98 7.08
C THR A 153 8.62 -2.80 8.28
N GLY A 154 8.89 -4.13 8.27
CA GLY A 154 8.52 -5.01 9.37
C GLY A 154 9.20 -4.64 10.69
N ARG A 155 10.50 -4.34 10.64
CA ARG A 155 11.27 -3.90 11.81
C ARG A 155 10.70 -2.59 12.38
N ARG A 156 10.38 -1.64 11.53
CA ARG A 156 9.84 -0.34 11.94
C ARG A 156 8.45 -0.45 12.54
N ILE A 157 7.57 -1.26 11.96
CA ILE A 157 6.24 -1.56 12.52
C ILE A 157 6.36 -2.12 13.93
N THR A 158 7.25 -3.10 14.15
CA THR A 158 7.49 -3.71 15.46
C THR A 158 8.00 -2.68 16.47
N GLN A 159 8.93 -1.81 16.06
CA GLN A 159 9.43 -0.73 16.90
C GLN A 159 8.35 0.29 17.28
N LEU A 160 7.56 0.74 16.29
CA LEU A 160 6.46 1.68 16.53
C LEU A 160 5.40 1.08 17.45
N PHE A 161 5.07 -0.19 17.27
CA PHE A 161 4.14 -0.90 18.15
C PHE A 161 4.64 -0.89 19.60
N ALA A 162 5.88 -1.35 19.83
CA ALA A 162 6.48 -1.39 21.16
C ALA A 162 6.58 0.02 21.78
N LEU A 163 7.05 1.01 21.02
CA LEU A 163 7.16 2.39 21.47
C LEU A 163 5.78 2.96 21.83
N THR A 164 4.76 2.71 21.02
CA THR A 164 3.40 3.19 21.29
C THR A 164 2.87 2.62 22.61
N LEU A 165 3.09 1.33 22.88
CA LEU A 165 2.69 0.74 24.15
C LEU A 165 3.41 1.42 25.33
N VAL A 166 4.72 1.62 25.25
CA VAL A 166 5.47 2.33 26.31
C VAL A 166 4.93 3.74 26.51
N GLU A 167 4.71 4.49 25.44
CA GLU A 167 4.27 5.88 25.50
C GLU A 167 2.83 6.04 26.00
N LEU A 168 1.95 5.09 25.72
CA LEU A 168 0.60 5.04 26.27
C LEU A 168 0.60 4.92 27.80
N PHE A 169 1.53 4.15 28.36
CA PHE A 169 1.65 3.95 29.80
C PHE A 169 2.58 4.96 30.50
N THR A 170 3.12 5.94 29.76
CA THR A 170 4.00 6.98 30.31
C THR A 170 3.54 8.41 29.98
N PRO A 171 2.27 8.78 30.29
CA PRO A 171 1.75 10.12 29.99
C PRO A 171 2.56 11.24 30.66
N TRP A 172 3.05 11.01 31.90
CA TRP A 172 3.89 11.95 32.65
C TRP A 172 5.25 12.20 31.99
N ALA A 173 5.74 11.30 31.13
CA ALA A 173 6.96 11.49 30.34
C ALA A 173 6.67 12.07 28.94
N GLY A 174 5.48 12.61 28.69
CA GLY A 174 5.09 13.21 27.43
C GLY A 174 4.74 12.18 26.33
N GLY A 175 4.46 10.93 26.68
CA GLY A 175 4.14 9.86 25.72
C GLY A 175 2.94 10.20 24.85
N TRP A 176 1.85 10.67 25.46
CA TRP A 176 0.62 11.05 24.74
C TRP A 176 0.81 12.23 23.79
N ASN A 177 1.66 13.20 24.16
CA ASN A 177 1.98 14.33 23.29
C ASN A 177 2.74 13.86 22.05
N ARG A 178 3.67 12.91 22.20
CA ARG A 178 4.39 12.33 21.04
C ARG A 178 3.46 11.55 20.13
N ILE A 179 2.61 10.69 20.68
CA ILE A 179 1.60 9.96 19.91
C ILE A 179 0.69 10.95 19.16
N GLY A 180 0.18 11.97 19.84
CA GLY A 180 -0.68 12.99 19.22
C GLY A 180 0.03 13.75 18.10
N SER A 181 1.28 14.16 18.32
CA SER A 181 2.10 14.86 17.32
C SER A 181 2.35 14.00 16.09
N ASP A 182 2.73 12.73 16.28
CA ASP A 182 2.99 11.80 15.18
C ASP A 182 1.71 11.56 14.34
N LEU A 183 0.59 11.32 15.01
CA LEU A 183 -0.69 11.15 14.31
C LEU A 183 -1.11 12.41 13.55
N GLN A 184 -0.98 13.59 14.18
CA GLN A 184 -1.32 14.85 13.52
C GLN A 184 -0.45 15.10 12.29
N GLN A 185 0.85 14.83 12.37
CA GLN A 185 1.77 14.97 11.24
C GLN A 185 1.44 13.98 10.12
N ALA A 186 1.21 12.71 10.46
CA ALA A 186 0.88 11.68 9.49
C ALA A 186 -0.47 11.96 8.78
N PHE A 187 -1.48 12.42 9.52
CA PHE A 187 -2.76 12.87 8.94
C PHE A 187 -2.55 14.05 7.99
N GLY A 188 -1.76 15.04 8.39
CA GLY A 188 -1.48 16.21 7.56
C GLY A 188 -0.76 15.88 6.25
N GLN A 189 0.03 14.83 6.23
CA GLN A 189 0.73 14.38 5.01
C GLN A 189 -0.10 13.41 4.16
N ALA A 190 -0.68 12.40 4.77
CA ALA A 190 -1.25 11.27 4.04
C ALA A 190 -2.72 11.46 3.66
N LEU A 191 -3.51 12.13 4.50
CA LEU A 191 -4.96 12.24 4.35
C LEU A 191 -5.44 13.65 3.97
N SER A 192 -4.54 14.61 3.77
CA SER A 192 -4.95 15.91 3.25
C SER A 192 -5.27 15.79 1.74
N TRP A 193 -6.49 16.10 1.40
CA TRP A 193 -6.92 16.21 0.02
C TRP A 193 -6.46 17.56 -0.54
N GLY A 194 -5.99 17.55 -1.80
CA GLY A 194 -5.61 18.80 -2.46
C GLY A 194 -6.86 19.65 -2.75
N GLU A 195 -6.91 20.85 -2.17
CA GLU A 195 -7.80 21.91 -2.62
C GLU A 195 -7.20 22.60 -3.83
N GLU A 196 -7.97 23.49 -4.50
CA GLU A 196 -7.45 24.24 -5.65
C GLU A 196 -6.19 25.03 -5.25
N GLY A 197 -5.06 24.71 -5.90
CA GLY A 197 -3.75 25.34 -5.64
C GLY A 197 -2.87 24.61 -4.64
N GLU A 198 -3.36 23.60 -3.94
CA GLU A 198 -2.56 22.75 -3.06
C GLU A 198 -2.08 21.48 -3.76
N ILE A 199 -0.91 20.98 -3.34
CA ILE A 199 -0.40 19.69 -3.81
C ILE A 199 -1.14 18.57 -3.10
N GLY A 200 -1.91 17.83 -3.86
CA GLY A 200 -2.61 16.64 -3.36
C GLY A 200 -3.58 16.09 -4.40
N LEU A 201 -3.94 14.83 -4.23
CA LEU A 201 -5.03 14.27 -5.02
C LEU A 201 -6.35 14.86 -4.55
N PRO A 202 -7.25 15.27 -5.47
CA PRO A 202 -8.56 15.75 -5.09
C PRO A 202 -9.43 14.61 -4.56
N PHE A 203 -10.36 14.89 -3.65
CA PHE A 203 -11.29 13.88 -3.11
C PHE A 203 -12.04 13.11 -4.20
N LYS A 204 -12.34 13.76 -5.33
CA LYS A 204 -12.96 13.10 -6.50
C LYS A 204 -12.16 11.91 -7.04
N ALA A 205 -10.86 11.83 -6.76
CA ALA A 205 -10.05 10.67 -7.15
C ALA A 205 -10.46 9.39 -6.40
N LEU A 206 -10.85 9.52 -5.13
CA LEU A 206 -11.30 8.38 -4.32
C LEU A 206 -12.71 7.91 -4.72
N VAL A 207 -13.57 8.85 -5.10
CA VAL A 207 -14.98 8.57 -5.45
C VAL A 207 -15.20 8.41 -6.96
N ASP A 208 -14.14 8.20 -7.75
CA ASP A 208 -14.25 7.94 -9.18
C ASP A 208 -15.10 6.67 -9.42
N PRO A 209 -16.23 6.77 -10.16
CA PRO A 209 -17.09 5.62 -10.43
C PRO A 209 -16.37 4.45 -11.12
N ARG A 210 -15.33 4.74 -11.92
CA ARG A 210 -14.54 3.72 -12.62
C ARG A 210 -13.69 2.90 -11.65
N LEU A 211 -13.13 3.56 -10.61
CA LEU A 211 -12.47 2.87 -9.50
C LEU A 211 -13.46 2.03 -8.70
N ALA A 212 -14.64 2.58 -8.39
CA ALA A 212 -15.68 1.88 -7.66
C ALA A 212 -16.16 0.62 -8.39
N LEU A 213 -16.35 0.67 -9.70
CA LEU A 213 -16.69 -0.50 -10.52
C LEU A 213 -15.60 -1.57 -10.52
N GLY A 214 -14.33 -1.19 -10.46
CA GLY A 214 -13.19 -2.10 -10.38
C GLY A 214 -12.88 -2.62 -8.96
N ALA A 215 -13.44 -1.99 -7.92
CA ALA A 215 -13.12 -2.32 -6.53
C ALA A 215 -13.43 -3.79 -6.13
N PRO A 216 -14.56 -4.41 -6.52
CA PRO A 216 -14.81 -5.82 -6.20
C PRO A 216 -13.70 -6.75 -6.72
N LEU A 217 -13.17 -6.46 -7.91
CA LEU A 217 -12.08 -7.24 -8.50
C LEU A 217 -10.77 -7.02 -7.75
N SER A 218 -10.49 -5.79 -7.31
CA SER A 218 -9.34 -5.47 -6.46
C SER A 218 -9.41 -6.23 -5.13
N PHE A 219 -10.57 -6.22 -4.48
CA PHE A 219 -10.79 -6.93 -3.21
C PHE A 219 -10.67 -8.46 -3.35
N ALA A 220 -11.00 -9.02 -4.50
CA ALA A 220 -10.80 -10.45 -4.78
C ALA A 220 -9.33 -10.77 -5.09
N ARG A 221 -8.68 -9.98 -5.94
CA ARG A 221 -7.30 -10.22 -6.41
C ARG A 221 -6.26 -10.02 -5.31
N TYR A 222 -6.46 -9.04 -4.43
CA TYR A 222 -5.49 -8.71 -3.38
C TYR A 222 -5.22 -9.90 -2.44
N PRO A 223 -6.22 -10.51 -1.76
CA PRO A 223 -6.00 -11.65 -0.90
C PRO A 223 -5.48 -12.88 -1.65
N ILE A 224 -5.91 -13.11 -2.90
CA ILE A 224 -5.40 -14.20 -3.72
C ILE A 224 -3.90 -14.02 -3.97
N SER A 225 -3.49 -12.84 -4.43
CA SER A 225 -2.09 -12.53 -4.70
C SER A 225 -1.21 -12.64 -3.46
N VAL A 226 -1.71 -12.18 -2.30
CA VAL A 226 -1.02 -12.30 -1.02
C VAL A 226 -0.91 -13.76 -0.58
N SER A 227 -1.98 -14.55 -0.72
CA SER A 227 -2.00 -15.97 -0.33
C SER A 227 -1.05 -16.82 -1.16
N VAL A 228 -0.93 -16.53 -2.45
CA VAL A 228 0.02 -17.23 -3.31
C VAL A 228 1.46 -16.91 -2.95
N ARG A 229 1.75 -15.66 -2.57
CA ARG A 229 3.10 -15.23 -2.15
C ARG A 229 3.48 -15.71 -0.76
N SER A 230 2.52 -15.74 0.16
CA SER A 230 2.69 -16.13 1.55
C SER A 230 1.47 -16.92 2.02
N PRO A 231 1.44 -18.26 1.80
CA PRO A 231 0.29 -19.07 2.15
C PRO A 231 -0.11 -18.98 3.63
N LEU A 232 0.86 -18.89 4.54
CA LEU A 232 0.60 -18.72 5.97
C LEU A 232 -0.10 -17.38 6.26
N PHE A 233 0.35 -16.30 5.64
CA PHE A 233 -0.29 -14.98 5.78
C PHE A 233 -1.67 -14.95 5.12
N GLY A 234 -1.85 -15.65 4.00
CA GLY A 234 -3.14 -15.82 3.34
C GLY A 234 -4.15 -16.56 4.23
N LEU A 235 -3.73 -17.65 4.89
CA LEU A 235 -4.55 -18.36 5.86
C LEU A 235 -4.92 -17.48 7.07
N LEU A 236 -3.99 -16.66 7.51
CA LEU A 236 -4.21 -15.73 8.60
C LEU A 236 -5.24 -14.65 8.22
N LEU A 237 -5.12 -14.06 7.02
CA LEU A 237 -6.11 -13.12 6.50
C LEU A 237 -7.49 -13.78 6.38
N LEU A 238 -7.54 -14.99 5.82
CA LEU A 238 -8.79 -15.75 5.72
C LEU A 238 -9.42 -15.97 7.10
N ALA A 239 -8.63 -16.38 8.08
CA ALA A 239 -9.11 -16.57 9.46
C ALA A 239 -9.67 -15.28 10.06
N VAL A 240 -9.00 -14.15 9.86
CA VAL A 240 -9.46 -12.83 10.35
C VAL A 240 -10.76 -12.40 9.70
N PHE A 241 -10.83 -12.49 8.37
CA PHE A 241 -12.03 -12.07 7.63
C PHE A 241 -13.21 -13.02 7.85
N SER A 242 -12.96 -14.31 8.08
CA SER A 242 -14.02 -15.29 8.36
C SER A 242 -14.47 -15.31 9.83
N ALA A 243 -13.61 -14.89 10.77
CA ALA A 243 -13.91 -14.97 12.20
C ALA A 243 -15.25 -14.32 12.61
N PRO A 244 -15.63 -13.11 12.13
CA PRO A 244 -16.91 -12.51 12.46
C PRO A 244 -18.10 -13.37 11.99
N TRP A 245 -17.99 -13.95 10.78
CA TRP A 245 -19.02 -14.80 10.21
C TRP A 245 -19.15 -16.14 10.91
N VAL A 246 -18.02 -16.73 11.29
CA VAL A 246 -17.96 -17.98 12.07
C VAL A 246 -18.57 -17.74 13.46
N LEU A 247 -18.22 -16.65 14.13
CA LEU A 247 -18.79 -16.30 15.43
C LEU A 247 -20.29 -16.05 15.34
N ALA A 248 -20.76 -15.34 14.31
CA ALA A 248 -22.18 -15.12 14.08
C ALA A 248 -22.93 -16.44 13.80
N ALA A 249 -22.29 -17.38 13.09
CA ALA A 249 -22.87 -18.71 12.86
C ALA A 249 -23.01 -19.51 14.15
N PHE A 250 -22.03 -19.47 15.06
CA PHE A 250 -22.13 -20.10 16.37
C PHE A 250 -23.22 -19.46 17.23
N ASP A 251 -23.30 -18.12 17.27
CA ASP A 251 -24.36 -17.42 17.98
C ASP A 251 -25.77 -17.80 17.43
N TYR A 252 -25.88 -18.05 16.12
CA TYR A 252 -27.12 -18.50 15.48
C TYR A 252 -27.46 -19.95 15.81
N ILE A 253 -26.47 -20.85 15.86
CA ILE A 253 -26.65 -22.26 16.23
C ILE A 253 -27.14 -22.35 17.69
N ASP A 254 -26.51 -21.63 18.60
CA ASP A 254 -26.94 -21.55 20.00
C ASP A 254 -28.38 -21.07 20.13
N TYR A 255 -28.76 -20.07 19.31
CA TYR A 255 -30.13 -19.57 19.25
C TYR A 255 -31.14 -20.65 18.80
N VAL A 256 -30.80 -21.42 17.77
CA VAL A 256 -31.67 -22.50 17.24
C VAL A 256 -31.77 -23.66 18.22
N GLU A 257 -30.66 -24.07 18.87
CA GLU A 257 -30.65 -25.12 19.88
C GLU A 257 -31.47 -24.76 21.12
N MET A 258 -31.56 -23.48 21.47
CA MET A 258 -32.44 -22.98 22.55
C MET A 258 -33.90 -22.84 22.16
N GLY A 259 -34.33 -23.40 21.03
CA GLY A 259 -35.75 -23.42 20.61
C GLY A 259 -36.28 -22.11 20.04
N GLY A 260 -35.42 -21.20 19.63
CA GLY A 260 -35.80 -19.93 19.03
C GLY A 260 -36.40 -18.90 20.02
N GLU A 261 -36.45 -19.19 21.29
CA GLU A 261 -36.75 -18.19 22.31
C GLU A 261 -35.50 -17.35 22.59
N TYR A 262 -35.59 -16.07 22.27
CA TYR A 262 -34.65 -15.09 22.82
C TYR A 262 -34.86 -15.09 24.31
N VAL A 263 -34.05 -15.80 25.05
CA VAL A 263 -33.95 -15.60 26.49
C VAL A 263 -33.47 -14.16 26.66
N ALA A 264 -34.42 -13.28 26.96
CA ALA A 264 -34.14 -11.91 27.37
C ALA A 264 -33.36 -11.99 28.70
N GLY A 265 -32.09 -12.16 28.63
CA GLY A 265 -31.26 -12.46 29.79
C GLY A 265 -29.79 -12.60 29.46
N ARG A 266 -29.28 -12.03 28.35
CA ARG A 266 -27.88 -11.64 28.37
C ARG A 266 -27.74 -10.61 29.48
N PRO A 267 -26.99 -10.90 30.56
CA PRO A 267 -26.81 -9.90 31.60
C PRO A 267 -26.39 -8.60 30.94
N GLU A 268 -27.13 -7.53 31.21
CA GLU A 268 -26.69 -6.20 30.72
C GLU A 268 -25.24 -6.02 31.07
N ALA A 269 -24.44 -5.63 30.07
CA ALA A 269 -23.00 -5.47 30.28
C ALA A 269 -22.81 -4.54 31.49
N SER A 270 -22.07 -5.00 32.47
CA SER A 270 -21.79 -4.17 33.65
C SER A 270 -21.08 -2.89 33.21
N LEU A 271 -21.28 -1.80 33.95
CA LEU A 271 -20.61 -0.54 33.67
C LEU A 271 -19.07 -0.73 33.52
N GLY A 272 -18.49 -1.64 34.30
CA GLY A 272 -17.06 -1.99 34.22
C GLY A 272 -16.69 -2.65 32.88
N GLU A 273 -17.51 -3.54 32.34
CA GLU A 273 -17.32 -4.16 31.02
C GLU A 273 -17.46 -3.15 29.90
N LEU A 274 -18.42 -2.23 30.01
CA LEU A 274 -18.60 -1.17 29.02
C LEU A 274 -17.38 -0.23 29.00
N ILE A 275 -16.93 0.25 30.17
CA ILE A 275 -15.74 1.12 30.28
C ILE A 275 -14.50 0.39 29.78
N GLY A 276 -14.33 -0.88 30.13
CA GLY A 276 -13.21 -1.69 29.69
C GLY A 276 -13.19 -1.88 28.16
N SER A 277 -14.34 -2.11 27.57
CA SER A 277 -14.50 -2.24 26.11
C SER A 277 -14.17 -0.94 25.38
N ILE A 278 -14.69 0.20 25.87
CA ILE A 278 -14.39 1.52 25.28
C ILE A 278 -12.88 1.84 25.41
N ALA A 279 -12.30 1.66 26.57
CA ALA A 279 -10.87 1.90 26.80
C ALA A 279 -10.01 1.02 25.89
N PHE A 280 -10.37 -0.26 25.72
CA PHE A 280 -9.69 -1.17 24.81
C PHE A 280 -9.81 -0.73 23.35
N SER A 281 -10.98 -0.30 22.91
CA SER A 281 -11.21 0.18 21.54
C SER A 281 -10.41 1.45 21.24
N ILE A 282 -10.30 2.36 22.19
CA ILE A 282 -9.46 3.56 22.07
C ILE A 282 -7.99 3.16 21.96
N LEU A 283 -7.53 2.26 22.84
CA LEU A 283 -6.16 1.75 22.82
C LEU A 283 -5.82 1.11 21.46
N GLU A 284 -6.68 0.21 20.99
CA GLU A 284 -6.52 -0.45 19.69
C GLU A 284 -6.46 0.57 18.55
N THR A 285 -7.37 1.54 18.54
CA THR A 285 -7.42 2.60 17.51
C THR A 285 -6.15 3.44 17.50
N VAL A 286 -5.63 3.83 18.66
CA VAL A 286 -4.39 4.64 18.76
C VAL A 286 -3.18 3.82 18.28
N VAL A 287 -3.06 2.57 18.72
CA VAL A 287 -1.93 1.71 18.32
C VAL A 287 -1.96 1.44 16.82
N LEU A 288 -3.12 1.00 16.30
CA LEU A 288 -3.27 0.72 14.87
C LEU A 288 -3.13 1.98 14.03
N GLY A 289 -3.77 3.08 14.44
CA GLY A 289 -3.67 4.36 13.77
C GLY A 289 -2.22 4.82 13.62
N ARG A 290 -1.44 4.78 14.70
CA ARG A 290 -0.02 5.18 14.64
C ARG A 290 0.82 4.23 13.78
N VAL A 291 0.65 2.92 13.92
CA VAL A 291 1.39 1.94 13.11
C VAL A 291 1.06 2.10 11.62
N LEU A 292 -0.23 2.25 11.27
CA LEU A 292 -0.66 2.36 9.87
C LEU A 292 -0.28 3.71 9.27
N LEU A 293 -0.59 4.82 9.95
CA LEU A 293 -0.40 6.15 9.39
C LEU A 293 1.07 6.59 9.40
N VAL A 294 1.80 6.30 10.48
CA VAL A 294 3.22 6.68 10.57
C VAL A 294 4.09 5.66 9.84
N GLY A 295 4.01 4.38 10.22
CA GLY A 295 4.91 3.35 9.71
C GLY A 295 4.65 2.94 8.27
N LEU A 296 3.38 2.81 7.86
CA LEU A 296 3.03 2.36 6.52
C LEU A 296 2.80 3.49 5.51
N LEU A 297 2.46 4.70 5.95
CA LEU A 297 2.25 5.81 5.03
C LEU A 297 3.34 6.86 5.14
N GLU A 298 3.45 7.57 6.26
CA GLU A 298 4.33 8.74 6.37
C GLU A 298 5.80 8.41 6.13
N GLU A 299 6.36 7.45 6.86
CA GLU A 299 7.78 7.08 6.72
C GLU A 299 8.10 6.56 5.33
N ARG A 300 7.20 5.79 4.72
CA ARG A 300 7.36 5.32 3.35
C ARG A 300 7.28 6.44 2.32
N ASN A 301 6.45 7.47 2.55
CA ASN A 301 6.43 8.65 1.68
C ASN A 301 7.81 9.30 1.57
N TYR A 302 8.56 9.41 2.68
CA TYR A 302 9.95 9.93 2.65
C TYR A 302 10.88 9.05 1.82
N VAL A 303 10.77 7.73 1.94
CA VAL A 303 11.60 6.80 1.18
C VAL A 303 11.26 6.87 -0.31
N LEU A 304 9.98 6.85 -0.66
CA LEU A 304 9.49 6.97 -2.03
C LEU A 304 9.98 8.28 -2.67
N ALA A 305 9.75 9.41 -2.02
CA ALA A 305 10.17 10.71 -2.52
C ALA A 305 11.69 10.82 -2.71
N ARG A 306 12.47 10.30 -1.75
CA ARG A 306 13.94 10.26 -1.82
C ARG A 306 14.42 9.41 -2.99
N ASN A 307 13.87 8.20 -3.17
CA ASN A 307 14.30 7.28 -4.22
C ASN A 307 13.89 7.79 -5.61
N ILE A 308 12.71 8.40 -5.75
CA ILE A 308 12.29 9.10 -6.98
C ILE A 308 13.25 10.24 -7.31
N ARG A 309 13.58 11.10 -6.32
CA ARG A 309 14.52 12.21 -6.53
C ARG A 309 15.93 11.72 -6.87
N LYS A 310 16.40 10.65 -6.20
CA LYS A 310 17.69 10.03 -6.51
C LYS A 310 17.73 9.54 -7.97
N ALA A 311 16.70 8.87 -8.45
CA ALA A 311 16.62 8.40 -9.83
C ALA A 311 16.68 9.55 -10.85
N LEU A 312 16.15 10.71 -10.49
CA LEU A 312 16.22 11.92 -11.33
C LEU A 312 17.61 12.58 -11.29
N PHE A 313 18.32 12.52 -10.16
CA PHE A 313 19.69 13.03 -10.05
C PHE A 313 20.71 12.18 -10.82
N ASP A 314 20.54 10.85 -10.83
CA ASP A 314 21.41 9.93 -11.54
C ASP A 314 21.27 10.07 -13.08
N GLY A 315 20.22 10.78 -13.55
CA GLY A 315 19.99 11.15 -14.94
C GLY A 315 20.54 12.53 -15.30
N LYS A 316 20.36 12.92 -16.58
CA LYS A 316 20.63 14.30 -17.03
C LYS A 316 19.54 15.24 -16.49
N PRO A 317 19.82 16.50 -16.11
CA PRO A 317 18.79 17.45 -15.69
C PRO A 317 17.68 17.62 -16.72
N GLY A 318 16.45 17.78 -16.26
CA GLY A 318 15.27 17.88 -17.11
C GLY A 318 14.71 16.52 -17.54
N GLY A 319 13.55 16.48 -18.12
CA GLY A 319 12.83 15.26 -18.50
C GLY A 319 11.73 14.91 -17.51
N SER A 320 11.11 13.75 -17.70
CA SER A 320 10.01 13.30 -16.86
C SER A 320 10.25 11.94 -16.24
N LEU A 321 9.63 11.71 -15.08
CA LEU A 321 9.52 10.42 -14.39
C LEU A 321 8.04 10.18 -14.08
N VAL A 322 7.54 9.01 -14.39
CA VAL A 322 6.22 8.55 -13.95
C VAL A 322 6.39 7.63 -12.75
N ALA A 323 5.73 7.93 -11.64
CA ALA A 323 5.75 7.11 -10.44
C ALA A 323 4.36 6.53 -10.16
N VAL A 324 4.26 5.21 -10.16
CA VAL A 324 3.02 4.46 -9.92
C VAL A 324 3.05 3.92 -8.49
N MET A 325 2.07 4.34 -7.69
CA MET A 325 1.99 3.99 -6.27
C MET A 325 0.56 3.99 -5.75
N GLY A 326 0.36 3.42 -4.57
CA GLY A 326 -0.94 3.49 -3.90
C GLY A 326 -1.39 4.95 -3.71
N MET A 327 -2.67 5.21 -3.94
CA MET A 327 -3.26 6.56 -3.93
C MET A 327 -2.96 7.33 -2.64
N ALA A 328 -2.90 6.63 -1.50
CA ALA A 328 -2.60 7.21 -0.20
C ALA A 328 -1.19 7.83 -0.10
N HIS A 329 -0.26 7.42 -0.95
CA HIS A 329 1.11 7.94 -0.97
C HIS A 329 1.25 9.23 -1.82
N CYS A 330 0.40 9.43 -2.82
CA CYS A 330 0.59 10.48 -3.83
C CYS A 330 0.66 11.88 -3.23
N THR A 331 -0.26 12.23 -2.33
CA THR A 331 -0.27 13.56 -1.69
C THR A 331 0.97 13.78 -0.84
N GLY A 332 1.35 12.82 0.00
CA GLY A 332 2.54 12.92 0.84
C GLY A 332 3.82 13.02 0.01
N VAL A 333 4.01 12.14 -0.96
CA VAL A 333 5.16 12.16 -1.86
C VAL A 333 5.21 13.46 -2.68
N GLY A 334 4.06 13.93 -3.20
CA GLY A 334 3.98 15.17 -3.96
C GLY A 334 4.41 16.39 -3.15
N LYS A 335 3.96 16.52 -1.89
CA LYS A 335 4.38 17.57 -0.96
C LYS A 335 5.88 17.52 -0.69
N LEU A 336 6.41 16.32 -0.41
CA LEU A 336 7.84 16.10 -0.14
C LEU A 336 8.72 16.41 -1.36
N LEU A 337 8.27 16.13 -2.58
CA LEU A 337 9.00 16.48 -3.80
C LEU A 337 9.04 17.99 -4.05
N LYS A 338 7.99 18.73 -3.65
CA LYS A 338 8.02 20.21 -3.72
C LYS A 338 8.91 20.82 -2.63
N GLU A 339 8.96 20.21 -1.46
CA GLU A 339 9.82 20.71 -0.39
C GLU A 339 11.31 20.52 -0.71
N SER A 340 12.08 21.61 -0.63
CA SER A 340 13.53 21.54 -0.89
C SER A 340 14.35 20.84 0.21
N ARG A 341 13.72 20.41 1.31
CA ARG A 341 14.42 19.87 2.49
C ARG A 341 14.81 18.39 2.41
N ILE A 342 14.27 17.63 1.45
CA ILE A 342 14.61 16.20 1.30
C ILE A 342 15.79 16.07 0.34
N VAL A 343 16.89 15.56 0.85
CA VAL A 343 18.10 15.20 0.10
C VAL A 343 17.97 13.77 -0.37
#